data_5e9dd88184d0f798a549b0bf8892ccba
#
_entry.id   5e9dd88184d0f798a549b0bf8892ccba
#
_cell.length_a   1.000
_cell.length_b   1.000
_cell.length_c   1.000
_cell.angle_alpha   90.00
_cell.angle_beta   90.00
_cell.angle_gamma   90.00
#
_symmetry.space_group_name_H-M   'P 1'
#
loop_
_entity.id
_entity.type
_entity.pdbx_description
1 polymer ?
#
loop_
_entity_poly.entity_id
_entity_poly.type
_entity_poly.pdbx_seq_one_letter_code
_entity_poly.pdbx_strand_id
1 'polypeptide(L)'
;MEHPTGDFDSAVAAMEDAVRRLRELRSWEQWITFGAQGEGGGPDSYEFAEVRMLGDRLDVGERPLDVERVVQAARTGASSLVTDGAHYSVAAASPREVAQLLDTIFRHHFGIRPFADEGDDYAVGAEW
;
A
#
# COMPACT_ATOMS: atom_id res chain seq x y z
N MET A 1 -11.10 14.90 -2.20
CA MET A 1 -9.99 14.63 -3.13
C MET A 1 -10.38 13.53 -4.10
N GLU A 2 -9.96 13.65 -5.34
CA GLU A 2 -10.23 12.62 -6.34
C GLU A 2 -9.42 11.37 -6.08
N HIS A 3 -10.02 10.23 -6.37
CA HIS A 3 -9.32 8.95 -6.27
C HIS A 3 -8.37 8.79 -7.46
N PRO A 4 -7.10 8.51 -7.20
CA PRO A 4 -6.12 8.44 -8.27
C PRO A 4 -6.31 7.26 -9.24
N THR A 5 -6.99 6.20 -8.81
CA THR A 5 -7.14 4.98 -9.62
C THR A 5 -7.84 5.18 -10.95
N GLY A 6 -8.69 6.19 -11.09
CA GLY A 6 -9.41 6.47 -12.34
C GLY A 6 -8.51 7.01 -13.45
N ASP A 7 -7.34 7.55 -13.10
CA ASP A 7 -6.46 8.25 -14.03
C ASP A 7 -5.14 7.51 -14.30
N PHE A 8 -5.00 6.29 -13.79
CA PHE A 8 -3.72 5.57 -13.84
C PHE A 8 -3.87 4.18 -14.44
N ASP A 9 -2.82 3.73 -15.11
CA ASP A 9 -2.78 2.42 -15.76
C ASP A 9 -2.76 1.24 -14.79
N SER A 10 -2.36 1.47 -13.55
CA SER A 10 -2.29 0.42 -12.55
C SER A 10 -2.45 0.96 -11.14
N ALA A 11 -2.78 0.07 -10.20
CA ALA A 11 -2.86 0.40 -8.79
C ALA A 11 -1.51 0.90 -8.24
N VAL A 12 -0.41 0.33 -8.72
CA VAL A 12 0.94 0.75 -8.30
C VAL A 12 1.22 2.18 -8.72
N ALA A 13 0.86 2.54 -9.96
CA ALA A 13 1.06 3.91 -10.45
C ALA A 13 0.23 4.92 -9.64
N ALA A 14 -1.00 4.57 -9.31
CA ALA A 14 -1.86 5.42 -8.49
C ALA A 14 -1.27 5.64 -7.08
N MET A 15 -0.79 4.59 -6.46
CA MET A 15 -0.18 4.67 -5.14
C MET A 15 1.14 5.45 -5.15
N GLU A 16 1.93 5.27 -6.19
CA GLU A 16 3.18 6.03 -6.37
C GLU A 16 2.91 7.53 -6.41
N ASP A 17 1.91 7.95 -7.19
CA ASP A 17 1.53 9.36 -7.29
C ASP A 17 1.04 9.90 -5.94
N ALA A 18 0.23 9.14 -5.22
CA ALA A 18 -0.26 9.54 -3.91
C ALA A 18 0.88 9.72 -2.89
N VAL A 19 1.83 8.80 -2.87
CA VAL A 19 3.01 8.89 -1.99
C VAL A 19 3.85 10.11 -2.33
N ARG A 20 4.06 10.36 -3.62
CA ARG A 20 4.81 11.53 -4.07
C ARG A 20 4.16 12.81 -3.58
N ARG A 21 2.84 12.93 -3.72
CA ARG A 21 2.09 14.11 -3.25
C ARG A 21 2.19 14.28 -1.74
N LEU A 22 2.06 13.19 -0.98
CA LEU A 22 2.16 13.24 0.46
C LEU A 22 3.53 13.76 0.90
N ARG A 23 4.61 13.30 0.28
CA ARG A 23 5.97 13.73 0.59
C ARG A 23 6.23 15.19 0.22
N GLU A 24 5.62 15.67 -0.86
CA GLU A 24 5.72 17.07 -1.26
C GLU A 24 5.06 18.02 -0.27
N LEU A 25 4.03 17.59 0.40
CA LEU A 25 3.31 18.41 1.39
C LEU A 25 4.15 18.68 2.63
N ARG A 26 5.09 17.81 2.96
CA ARG A 26 5.99 17.96 4.12
C ARG A 26 5.27 18.22 5.44
N SER A 27 4.03 17.73 5.58
CA SER A 27 3.24 17.89 6.78
C SER A 27 3.27 16.62 7.61
N TRP A 28 3.65 16.74 8.86
CA TRP A 28 3.66 15.63 9.82
C TRP A 28 2.27 15.26 10.32
N GLU A 29 1.29 16.10 10.05
CA GLU A 29 -0.08 15.91 10.52
C GLU A 29 -1.01 15.32 9.48
N GLN A 30 -0.55 15.23 8.23
CA GLN A 30 -1.38 14.70 7.16
C GLN A 30 -1.26 13.20 7.01
N TRP A 31 -2.43 12.59 6.95
CA TRP A 31 -2.60 11.18 6.72
C TRP A 31 -3.02 10.93 5.28
N ILE A 32 -2.60 9.80 4.76
CA ILE A 32 -3.23 9.25 3.59
C ILE A 32 -3.67 7.82 3.93
N THR A 33 -4.89 7.48 3.55
CA THR A 33 -5.42 6.13 3.71
C THR A 33 -5.52 5.49 2.34
N PHE A 34 -4.81 4.38 2.15
CA PHE A 34 -4.92 3.58 0.94
C PHE A 34 -5.95 2.49 1.20
N GLY A 35 -6.97 2.42 0.34
CA GLY A 35 -7.95 1.36 0.38
C GLY A 35 -7.86 0.50 -0.87
N ALA A 36 -7.92 -0.81 -0.72
CA ALA A 36 -7.91 -1.73 -1.84
C ALA A 36 -9.12 -2.65 -1.76
N GLN A 37 -9.76 -2.86 -2.90
CA GLN A 37 -10.91 -3.74 -3.03
C GLN A 37 -10.63 -4.75 -4.14
N GLY A 38 -10.90 -6.03 -3.86
CA GLY A 38 -10.71 -7.12 -4.79
C GLY A 38 -11.52 -8.32 -4.38
N GLU A 39 -11.33 -9.45 -5.05
CA GLU A 39 -11.96 -10.70 -4.64
C GLU A 39 -11.27 -11.25 -3.39
N GLY A 40 -12.08 -11.65 -2.41
CA GLY A 40 -11.58 -12.38 -1.25
C GLY A 40 -11.12 -13.78 -1.66
N GLY A 41 -9.93 -14.16 -1.18
CA GLY A 41 -9.28 -15.41 -1.62
C GLY A 41 -9.46 -16.60 -0.70
N GLY A 42 -10.22 -16.47 0.37
CA GLY A 42 -10.40 -17.55 1.34
C GLY A 42 -10.82 -17.02 2.70
N PRO A 43 -10.90 -17.89 3.73
CA PRO A 43 -11.44 -17.49 5.05
C PRO A 43 -10.66 -16.37 5.74
N ASP A 44 -9.36 -16.26 5.46
CA ASP A 44 -8.50 -15.26 6.08
C ASP A 44 -8.22 -14.06 5.19
N SER A 45 -8.87 -13.95 4.04
CA SER A 45 -8.66 -12.84 3.11
C SER A 45 -9.78 -11.81 3.21
N TYR A 46 -9.47 -10.60 2.74
CA TYR A 46 -10.37 -9.46 2.83
C TYR A 46 -10.88 -9.09 1.44
N GLU A 47 -12.16 -8.70 1.36
CA GLU A 47 -12.69 -8.08 0.14
C GLU A 47 -12.27 -6.61 0.06
N PHE A 48 -12.02 -6.01 1.22
CA PHE A 48 -11.55 -4.63 1.32
C PHE A 48 -10.53 -4.53 2.44
N ALA A 49 -9.47 -3.78 2.21
CA ALA A 49 -8.42 -3.56 3.21
C ALA A 49 -7.94 -2.12 3.16
N GLU A 50 -7.42 -1.64 4.28
CA GLU A 50 -6.88 -0.29 4.41
C GLU A 50 -5.47 -0.32 4.98
N VAL A 51 -4.61 0.55 4.44
CA VAL A 51 -3.30 0.86 5.00
C VAL A 51 -3.22 2.37 5.15
N ARG A 52 -2.83 2.84 6.32
CA ARG A 52 -2.66 4.26 6.59
C ARG A 52 -1.19 4.63 6.53
N MET A 53 -0.91 5.79 5.97
CA MET A 53 0.43 6.35 5.93
C MET A 53 0.43 7.75 6.53
N LEU A 54 1.29 7.96 7.53
CA LEU A 54 1.53 9.26 8.13
C LEU A 54 3.02 9.56 8.02
N GLY A 55 3.37 10.60 7.27
CA GLY A 55 4.77 10.85 6.94
C GLY A 55 5.36 9.65 6.21
N ASP A 56 6.40 9.05 6.75
CA ASP A 56 7.06 7.86 6.19
C ASP A 56 6.74 6.57 6.97
N ARG A 57 5.63 6.56 7.71
CA ARG A 57 5.22 5.40 8.50
C ARG A 57 3.93 4.80 7.99
N LEU A 58 3.90 3.47 7.92
CA LEU A 58 2.71 2.71 7.55
C LEU A 58 2.08 2.07 8.78
N ASP A 59 0.76 2.10 8.84
CA ASP A 59 -0.04 1.39 9.84
C ASP A 59 -0.95 0.41 9.10
N VAL A 60 -0.77 -0.88 9.38
CA VAL A 60 -1.52 -1.95 8.72
C VAL A 60 -2.55 -2.61 9.65
N GLY A 61 -2.74 -2.05 10.84
CA GLY A 61 -3.67 -2.62 11.83
C GLY A 61 -2.95 -3.53 12.83
N GLU A 62 -3.71 -4.39 13.49
CA GLU A 62 -3.21 -5.19 14.61
C GLU A 62 -2.33 -6.37 14.21
N ARG A 63 -2.57 -6.94 13.03
CA ARG A 63 -1.81 -8.11 12.59
C ARG A 63 -0.45 -7.69 12.05
N PRO A 64 0.66 -8.22 12.62
CA PRO A 64 1.99 -7.80 12.20
C PRO A 64 2.33 -8.28 10.78
N LEU A 65 3.08 -7.44 10.05
CA LEU A 65 3.59 -7.79 8.74
C LEU A 65 4.76 -8.76 8.84
N ASP A 66 4.82 -9.68 7.90
CA ASP A 66 6.05 -10.40 7.59
C ASP A 66 6.90 -9.51 6.68
N VAL A 67 7.72 -8.66 7.28
CA VAL A 67 8.51 -7.64 6.58
C VAL A 67 9.43 -8.26 5.54
N GLU A 68 10.10 -9.36 5.87
CA GLU A 68 11.02 -10.02 4.96
C GLU A 68 10.30 -10.52 3.71
N ARG A 69 9.16 -11.17 3.89
CA ARG A 69 8.34 -11.66 2.78
C ARG A 69 7.84 -10.54 1.89
N VAL A 70 7.38 -9.44 2.50
CA VAL A 70 6.88 -8.27 1.76
C VAL A 70 7.99 -7.64 0.93
N VAL A 71 9.16 -7.44 1.52
CA VAL A 71 10.32 -6.86 0.82
C VAL A 71 10.75 -7.75 -0.35
N GLN A 72 10.83 -9.05 -0.14
CA GLN A 72 11.21 -9.99 -1.20
C GLN A 72 10.19 -10.03 -2.34
N ALA A 73 8.91 -10.10 -2.01
CA ALA A 73 7.85 -10.14 -3.02
C ALA A 73 7.72 -8.83 -3.79
N ALA A 74 7.95 -7.70 -3.13
CA ALA A 74 7.94 -6.38 -3.76
C ALA A 74 9.21 -6.09 -4.56
N ARG A 75 10.25 -6.92 -4.41
CA ARG A 75 11.55 -6.76 -5.07
C ARG A 75 12.21 -5.43 -4.74
N THR A 76 12.10 -5.02 -3.48
CA THR A 76 12.74 -3.80 -2.98
C THR A 76 13.97 -4.17 -2.14
N GLY A 77 14.74 -3.16 -1.75
CA GLY A 77 15.87 -3.35 -0.86
C GLY A 77 15.42 -3.70 0.57
N ALA A 78 16.26 -4.42 1.30
CA ALA A 78 15.95 -4.86 2.66
C ALA A 78 15.67 -3.70 3.64
N SER A 79 16.21 -2.51 3.37
CA SER A 79 16.00 -1.32 4.19
C SER A 79 14.79 -0.50 3.79
N SER A 80 14.09 -0.88 2.71
CA SER A 80 12.94 -0.13 2.21
C SER A 80 11.72 -0.20 3.13
N LEU A 81 11.63 -1.25 3.95
CA LEU A 81 10.58 -1.42 4.93
C LEU A 81 11.20 -1.93 6.22
N VAL A 82 11.08 -1.15 7.29
CA VAL A 82 11.71 -1.46 8.57
C VAL A 82 10.67 -1.36 9.68
N THR A 83 10.64 -2.34 10.55
CA THR A 83 9.77 -2.31 11.73
C THR A 83 10.21 -1.18 12.67
N ASP A 84 9.26 -0.33 13.07
CA ASP A 84 9.48 0.80 13.97
C ASP A 84 8.37 0.80 15.03
N GLY A 85 8.57 0.04 16.10
CA GLY A 85 7.56 -0.11 17.14
C GLY A 85 6.30 -0.78 16.60
N ALA A 86 5.16 -0.09 16.72
CA ALA A 86 3.88 -0.56 16.22
C ALA A 86 3.64 -0.23 14.74
N HIS A 87 4.59 0.44 14.10
CA HIS A 87 4.50 0.92 12.73
C HIS A 87 5.63 0.38 11.88
N TYR A 88 5.58 0.69 10.58
CA TYR A 88 6.61 0.30 9.63
C TYR A 88 7.11 1.52 8.90
N SER A 89 8.41 1.76 8.92
CA SER A 89 9.03 2.90 8.26
C SER A 89 9.34 2.57 6.80
N VAL A 90 8.99 3.50 5.92
CA VAL A 90 9.34 3.45 4.49
C VAL A 90 10.21 4.66 4.09
N ALA A 91 10.88 5.27 5.06
CA ALA A 91 11.69 6.47 4.83
C ALA A 91 12.79 6.27 3.79
N ALA A 92 13.36 5.07 3.71
CA ALA A 92 14.41 4.73 2.75
C ALA A 92 13.89 4.36 1.35
N ALA A 93 12.57 4.22 1.20
CA ALA A 93 11.97 3.81 -0.06
C ALA A 93 11.57 5.02 -0.91
N SER A 94 11.79 4.92 -2.22
CA SER A 94 11.27 5.90 -3.18
C SER A 94 9.73 5.77 -3.27
N PRO A 95 9.02 6.77 -3.81
CA PRO A 95 7.57 6.63 -4.02
C PRO A 95 7.18 5.37 -4.78
N ARG A 96 7.95 4.99 -5.78
CA ARG A 96 7.73 3.76 -6.54
C ARG A 96 7.88 2.52 -5.66
N GLU A 97 8.93 2.48 -4.85
CA GLU A 97 9.16 1.36 -3.94
C GLU A 97 8.06 1.26 -2.87
N VAL A 98 7.61 2.40 -2.34
CA VAL A 98 6.49 2.41 -1.39
C VAL A 98 5.23 1.85 -2.04
N ALA A 99 4.95 2.24 -3.28
CA ALA A 99 3.79 1.73 -4.01
C ALA A 99 3.89 0.20 -4.22
N GLN A 100 5.07 -0.30 -4.56
CA GLN A 100 5.30 -1.73 -4.70
C GLN A 100 5.11 -2.48 -3.37
N LEU A 101 5.58 -1.89 -2.27
CA LEU A 101 5.37 -2.45 -0.93
C LEU A 101 3.88 -2.48 -0.57
N LEU A 102 3.15 -1.41 -0.84
CA LEU A 102 1.71 -1.34 -0.59
C LEU A 102 0.95 -2.38 -1.39
N ASP A 103 1.25 -2.51 -2.67
CA ASP A 103 0.64 -3.53 -3.54
C ASP A 103 0.87 -4.94 -2.97
N THR A 104 2.08 -5.22 -2.55
CA THR A 104 2.45 -6.49 -1.94
C THR A 104 1.72 -6.73 -0.63
N ILE A 105 1.60 -5.70 0.21
CA ILE A 105 0.85 -5.79 1.47
C ILE A 105 -0.61 -6.16 1.21
N PHE A 106 -1.26 -5.48 0.26
CA PHE A 106 -2.64 -5.80 -0.06
C PHE A 106 -2.81 -7.24 -0.56
N ARG A 107 -1.91 -7.70 -1.42
CA ARG A 107 -2.00 -9.05 -2.01
C ARG A 107 -1.61 -10.16 -1.03
N HIS A 108 -0.54 -9.99 -0.29
CA HIS A 108 0.03 -11.06 0.53
C HIS A 108 -0.35 -10.99 2.00
N HIS A 109 -0.46 -9.81 2.57
CA HIS A 109 -0.85 -9.66 3.96
C HIS A 109 -2.37 -9.71 4.14
N PHE A 110 -3.11 -9.01 3.30
CA PHE A 110 -4.57 -8.99 3.35
C PHE A 110 -5.24 -10.02 2.44
N GLY A 111 -4.50 -10.67 1.57
CA GLY A 111 -5.03 -11.69 0.68
C GLY A 111 -5.95 -11.16 -0.40
N ILE A 112 -5.86 -9.88 -0.74
CA ILE A 112 -6.66 -9.30 -1.81
C ILE A 112 -6.13 -9.78 -3.16
N ARG A 113 -7.04 -10.24 -4.03
CA ARG A 113 -6.70 -10.72 -5.37
C ARG A 113 -7.27 -9.80 -6.44
N PRO A 114 -6.58 -9.65 -7.59
CA PRO A 114 -7.14 -8.93 -8.72
C PRO A 114 -8.47 -9.54 -9.17
N PHE A 115 -9.33 -8.72 -9.78
CA PHE A 115 -10.57 -9.21 -10.38
C PHE A 115 -10.23 -10.08 -11.58
N ALA A 116 -10.62 -11.35 -11.51
CA ALA A 116 -10.22 -12.34 -12.50
C ALA A 116 -10.88 -12.12 -13.87
N ASP A 117 -12.11 -11.61 -13.88
CA ASP A 117 -12.89 -11.48 -15.11
C ASP A 117 -12.48 -10.29 -15.97
N GLU A 118 -11.84 -9.31 -15.40
CA GLU A 118 -11.47 -8.07 -16.11
C GLU A 118 -10.01 -8.03 -16.54
N GLY A 119 -9.19 -8.93 -16.01
CA GLY A 119 -7.76 -8.91 -16.27
C GLY A 119 -7.04 -7.70 -15.71
N ASP A 120 -7.75 -6.85 -14.99
CA ASP A 120 -7.21 -5.66 -14.35
C ASP A 120 -6.88 -5.91 -12.88
N ASP A 121 -6.08 -5.01 -12.31
CA ASP A 121 -5.77 -5.03 -10.89
C ASP A 121 -6.98 -4.57 -10.06
N TYR A 122 -6.92 -4.87 -8.77
CA TYR A 122 -7.90 -4.39 -7.82
C TYR A 122 -7.94 -2.86 -7.78
N ALA A 123 -9.08 -2.31 -7.34
CA ALA A 123 -9.23 -0.87 -7.21
C ALA A 123 -8.50 -0.36 -5.96
N VAL A 124 -7.76 0.72 -6.12
CA VAL A 124 -7.07 1.41 -5.02
C VAL A 124 -7.49 2.87 -5.03
N GLY A 125 -7.84 3.40 -3.88
CA GLY A 125 -8.10 4.81 -3.69
C GLY A 125 -7.21 5.38 -2.61
N ALA A 126 -7.05 6.69 -2.59
CA ALA A 126 -6.33 7.39 -1.55
C ALA A 126 -7.17 8.55 -1.03
N GLU A 127 -7.28 8.67 0.29
CA GLU A 127 -7.99 9.76 0.95
C GLU A 127 -7.02 10.54 1.82
N TRP A 128 -7.09 11.86 1.66
CA TRP A 128 -6.24 12.79 2.41
C TRP A 128 -6.94 13.30 3.66
#